data_d344765ccfa511d9a0ce767f22cedfbd
#
_entry.id   d344765ccfa511d9a0ce767f22cedfbd
#
_cell.length_a   1.000
_cell.length_b   1.000
_cell.length_c   1.000
_cell.angle_alpha   90.00
_cell.angle_beta   90.00
_cell.angle_gamma   90.00
#
_symmetry.space_group_name_H-M   'P 1'
#
loop_
_entity.id
_entity.type
_entity.pdbx_description
1 polymer ?
#
loop_
_entity_poly.entity_id
_entity_poly.type
_entity_poly.pdbx_seq_one_letter_code
_entity_poly.pdbx_strand_id
1 'polypeptide(L)'
;MKKFLYGIDFGTTNSALSIFDEEKGEIVGSIILPSLIYFPEGQGEEYVIGEEAISAYLNDGMRGRFIKSVKQILSRSSFTETLIGKKRYNAAALVALILKELKSRADKITGQNCHKAVIGRPVFFDDDNMQKDRLAQSRLEKAADIAGFEQVRFQFEPIGAAFAYEKTLVQKKTVLVADLGGGTTDFTCLELDPANAGKRDRKDKFLGTGGIYIGGDSFDSAFMWEKGTPYFGKNTLYKVGPGKYLTVPKSLFSNICSWDKMNFFNGVRIKREIEDYYYFSDNDPKFKNLITLIDENLGYSVFHAIEQTKITLSNLNTAPFRYSRSNIEINEEISIEEYEGIISRDVIRISDYLDQFLATNGINTQDIDSLFLTGGTSLVPAIRNLFKSRFPEIPLNSGDNFISVANGLAYSGYLFNELPPPNKPHSEK
;
A
#
# COMPACT_ATOMS: atom_id res chain seq x y z
N MET A 1 2.25 -8.11 -36.34
CA MET A 1 2.23 -8.43 -34.90
C MET A 1 1.51 -7.28 -34.21
N LYS A 2 0.44 -7.55 -33.45
CA LYS A 2 -0.26 -6.52 -32.69
C LYS A 2 0.74 -5.89 -31.70
N LYS A 3 0.67 -4.59 -31.55
CA LYS A 3 1.56 -3.87 -30.62
C LYS A 3 0.81 -3.62 -29.33
N PHE A 4 1.30 -4.20 -28.23
CA PHE A 4 0.76 -3.98 -26.89
C PHE A 4 1.71 -3.18 -26.02
N LEU A 5 1.13 -2.42 -25.10
CA LEU A 5 1.80 -1.70 -24.03
C LEU A 5 1.11 -2.04 -22.70
N TYR A 6 1.88 -2.31 -21.68
CA TYR A 6 1.35 -2.59 -20.35
C TYR A 6 1.46 -1.37 -19.45
N GLY A 7 0.35 -0.94 -18.86
CA GLY A 7 0.32 0.02 -17.75
C GLY A 7 0.30 -0.75 -16.44
N ILE A 8 1.26 -0.55 -15.57
CA ILE A 8 1.42 -1.32 -14.33
C ILE A 8 1.37 -0.38 -13.14
N ASP A 9 0.38 -0.56 -12.30
CA ASP A 9 0.32 -0.02 -10.95
C ASP A 9 0.87 -1.08 -9.99
N PHE A 10 2.10 -0.88 -9.51
CA PHE A 10 2.71 -1.75 -8.52
C PHE A 10 2.41 -1.23 -7.12
N GLY A 11 1.29 -1.66 -6.55
CA GLY A 11 0.80 -1.20 -5.25
C GLY A 11 1.38 -1.96 -4.04
N THR A 12 1.22 -1.37 -2.86
CA THR A 12 1.65 -1.99 -1.58
C THR A 12 0.77 -3.19 -1.22
N THR A 13 -0.53 -3.07 -1.40
CA THR A 13 -1.51 -4.12 -1.07
C THR A 13 -1.93 -4.91 -2.30
N ASN A 14 -2.31 -4.24 -3.38
CA ASN A 14 -2.68 -4.84 -4.65
C ASN A 14 -1.84 -4.24 -5.76
N SER A 15 -1.55 -5.05 -6.78
CA SER A 15 -0.93 -4.60 -8.02
C SER A 15 -1.86 -4.84 -9.18
N ALA A 16 -1.91 -3.91 -10.13
CA ALA A 16 -2.75 -4.00 -11.31
C ALA A 16 -1.92 -3.85 -12.59
N LEU A 17 -2.37 -4.50 -13.66
CA LEU A 17 -1.82 -4.35 -14.99
C LEU A 17 -2.95 -4.17 -15.99
N SER A 18 -2.86 -3.15 -16.84
CA SER A 18 -3.77 -2.91 -17.95
C SER A 18 -3.06 -3.11 -19.28
N ILE A 19 -3.72 -3.80 -20.20
CA ILE A 19 -3.22 -4.15 -21.53
C ILE A 19 -3.78 -3.15 -22.54
N PHE A 20 -2.93 -2.31 -23.09
CA PHE A 20 -3.29 -1.34 -24.11
C PHE A 20 -2.92 -1.87 -25.49
N ASP A 21 -3.93 -1.94 -26.39
CA ASP A 21 -3.73 -2.24 -27.79
C ASP A 21 -3.41 -0.94 -28.54
N GLU A 22 -2.14 -0.78 -28.97
CA GLU A 22 -1.65 0.42 -29.65
C GLU A 22 -2.30 0.66 -31.00
N GLU A 23 -2.79 -0.39 -31.67
CA GLU A 23 -3.46 -0.29 -32.98
C GLU A 23 -4.91 0.16 -32.82
N LYS A 24 -5.59 -0.30 -31.78
CA LYS A 24 -6.97 0.07 -31.51
C LYS A 24 -7.10 1.35 -30.66
N GLY A 25 -6.08 1.72 -29.90
CA GLY A 25 -6.10 2.86 -29.00
C GLY A 25 -6.95 2.66 -27.75
N GLU A 26 -7.16 1.40 -27.32
CA GLU A 26 -8.04 1.05 -26.21
C GLU A 26 -7.43 -0.01 -25.26
N ILE A 27 -7.94 -0.07 -24.03
CA ILE A 27 -7.64 -1.14 -23.08
C ILE A 27 -8.42 -2.39 -23.48
N VAL A 28 -7.73 -3.50 -23.67
CA VAL A 28 -8.31 -4.79 -24.09
C VAL A 28 -8.35 -5.84 -22.98
N GLY A 29 -7.78 -5.55 -21.83
CA GLY A 29 -7.82 -6.41 -20.66
C GLY A 29 -7.10 -5.80 -19.48
N SER A 30 -7.43 -6.28 -18.29
CA SER A 30 -6.79 -5.86 -17.04
C SER A 30 -6.67 -7.03 -16.07
N ILE A 31 -5.67 -6.96 -15.22
CA ILE A 31 -5.35 -7.96 -14.19
C ILE A 31 -5.16 -7.21 -12.89
N ILE A 32 -5.72 -7.73 -11.81
CA ILE A 32 -5.45 -7.31 -10.44
C ILE A 32 -5.00 -8.53 -9.68
N LEU A 33 -4.02 -8.38 -8.82
CA LEU A 33 -3.63 -9.39 -7.86
C LEU A 33 -3.09 -8.76 -6.56
N PRO A 34 -3.28 -9.39 -5.41
CA PRO A 34 -2.63 -8.99 -4.18
C PRO A 34 -1.10 -9.02 -4.31
N SER A 35 -0.42 -7.99 -3.81
CA SER A 35 1.05 -7.87 -3.83
C SER A 35 1.69 -8.77 -2.75
N LEU A 36 1.41 -10.07 -2.84
CA LEU A 36 1.76 -11.10 -1.88
C LEU A 36 2.60 -12.18 -2.54
N ILE A 37 3.62 -12.66 -1.80
CA ILE A 37 4.49 -13.76 -2.22
C ILE A 37 4.54 -14.78 -1.09
N TYR A 38 4.31 -16.03 -1.40
CA TYR A 38 4.47 -17.14 -0.48
C TYR A 38 5.51 -18.13 -0.98
N PHE A 39 6.44 -18.49 -0.11
CA PHE A 39 7.45 -19.52 -0.33
C PHE A 39 7.16 -20.69 0.63
N PRO A 40 6.68 -21.83 0.12
CA PRO A 40 6.39 -23.01 0.95
C PRO A 40 7.65 -23.55 1.65
N GLU A 41 7.46 -24.08 2.86
CA GLU A 41 8.56 -24.67 3.61
C GLU A 41 9.06 -25.95 2.93
N GLY A 42 10.38 -26.07 2.77
CA GLY A 42 11.00 -27.28 2.22
C GLY A 42 10.89 -27.48 0.70
N GLN A 43 10.17 -26.62 -0.02
CA GLN A 43 9.98 -26.74 -1.47
C GLN A 43 11.01 -25.95 -2.31
N GLY A 44 12.16 -25.64 -1.73
CA GLY A 44 13.27 -25.04 -2.46
C GLY A 44 13.03 -23.59 -2.89
N GLU A 45 12.99 -23.34 -4.19
CA GLU A 45 12.80 -22.00 -4.79
C GLU A 45 11.37 -21.76 -5.29
N GLU A 46 10.45 -22.69 -5.06
CA GLU A 46 9.05 -22.53 -5.47
C GLU A 46 8.38 -21.39 -4.71
N TYR A 47 7.54 -20.64 -5.40
CA TYR A 47 6.78 -19.55 -4.81
C TYR A 47 5.40 -19.43 -5.47
N VAL A 48 4.47 -18.84 -4.74
CA VAL A 48 3.11 -18.56 -5.17
C VAL A 48 2.82 -17.08 -4.99
N ILE A 49 2.04 -16.46 -5.87
CA ILE A 49 1.74 -15.01 -5.86
C ILE A 49 0.24 -14.75 -5.84
N GLY A 50 -0.17 -13.66 -5.21
CA GLY A 50 -1.55 -13.19 -5.23
C GLY A 50 -2.49 -13.99 -4.32
N GLU A 51 -3.71 -14.21 -4.76
CA GLU A 51 -4.74 -14.94 -4.02
C GLU A 51 -4.33 -16.38 -3.72
N GLU A 52 -3.67 -17.03 -4.68
CA GLU A 52 -3.17 -18.39 -4.52
C GLU A 52 -2.13 -18.47 -3.40
N ALA A 53 -1.34 -17.39 -3.17
CA ALA A 53 -0.38 -17.32 -2.08
C ALA A 53 -1.07 -17.36 -0.71
N ILE A 54 -2.22 -16.69 -0.57
CA ILE A 54 -3.03 -16.72 0.66
C ILE A 54 -3.53 -18.13 0.92
N SER A 55 -4.16 -18.74 -0.09
CA SER A 55 -4.74 -20.07 0.01
C SER A 55 -3.66 -21.14 0.33
N ALA A 56 -2.53 -21.09 -0.37
CA ALA A 56 -1.41 -22.01 -0.13
C ALA A 56 -0.84 -21.84 1.28
N TYR A 57 -0.59 -20.60 1.73
CA TYR A 57 -0.08 -20.31 3.06
C TYR A 57 -0.98 -20.84 4.17
N LEU A 58 -2.31 -20.65 4.04
CA LEU A 58 -3.28 -21.14 5.02
C LEU A 58 -3.35 -22.69 5.01
N ASN A 59 -3.32 -23.32 3.83
CA ASN A 59 -3.36 -24.77 3.67
C ASN A 59 -2.10 -25.43 4.23
N ASP A 60 -0.93 -24.80 4.11
CA ASP A 60 0.34 -25.27 4.66
C ASP A 60 0.46 -25.02 6.18
N GLY A 61 -0.62 -24.63 6.84
CA GLY A 61 -0.66 -24.33 8.26
C GLY A 61 0.15 -23.10 8.64
N MET A 62 0.31 -22.15 7.71
CA MET A 62 1.08 -20.89 7.85
C MET A 62 2.58 -21.09 8.05
N ARG A 63 3.11 -22.21 7.58
CA ARG A 63 4.55 -22.49 7.53
C ARG A 63 5.18 -21.83 6.31
N GLY A 64 6.53 -21.78 6.29
CA GLY A 64 7.24 -21.14 5.19
C GLY A 64 7.36 -19.62 5.32
N ARG A 65 7.64 -18.95 4.21
CA ARG A 65 7.88 -17.50 4.21
C ARG A 65 6.80 -16.78 3.42
N PHE A 66 5.95 -16.05 4.13
CA PHE A 66 4.94 -15.18 3.55
C PHE A 66 5.44 -13.73 3.54
N ILE A 67 5.34 -13.03 2.40
CA ILE A 67 5.84 -11.67 2.22
C ILE A 67 4.71 -10.80 1.67
N LYS A 68 4.37 -9.74 2.41
CA LYS A 68 3.40 -8.69 2.05
C LYS A 68 4.13 -7.34 1.95
N SER A 69 3.51 -6.37 1.31
CA SER A 69 3.98 -4.96 1.28
C SER A 69 5.41 -4.80 0.74
N VAL A 70 5.75 -5.56 -0.29
CA VAL A 70 7.10 -5.57 -0.90
C VAL A 70 7.50 -4.19 -1.43
N LYS A 71 6.54 -3.34 -1.83
CA LYS A 71 6.79 -1.96 -2.27
C LYS A 71 7.51 -1.14 -1.19
N GLN A 72 7.18 -1.35 0.09
CA GLN A 72 7.78 -0.60 1.21
C GLN A 72 9.28 -0.90 1.43
N ILE A 73 9.79 -2.06 1.02
CA ILE A 73 11.21 -2.37 1.16
C ILE A 73 12.09 -1.70 0.09
N LEU A 74 11.49 -1.13 -0.95
CA LEU A 74 12.24 -0.45 -2.01
C LEU A 74 13.05 0.73 -1.47
N SER A 75 12.49 1.55 -0.60
CA SER A 75 13.16 2.73 -0.01
C SER A 75 14.04 2.39 1.20
N ARG A 76 13.96 1.16 1.76
CA ARG A 76 14.74 0.79 2.96
C ARG A 76 16.18 0.50 2.62
N SER A 77 17.08 1.43 2.96
CA SER A 77 18.53 1.26 2.77
C SER A 77 19.11 0.12 3.62
N SER A 78 18.53 -0.16 4.80
CA SER A 78 18.95 -1.26 5.68
C SER A 78 18.56 -2.65 5.15
N PHE A 79 17.62 -2.74 4.20
CA PHE A 79 17.27 -4.00 3.57
C PHE A 79 18.21 -4.28 2.38
N THR A 80 19.16 -5.15 2.58
CA THR A 80 20.08 -5.61 1.53
C THR A 80 19.55 -6.84 0.81
N GLU A 81 19.26 -7.90 1.56
CA GLU A 81 18.74 -9.16 1.05
C GLU A 81 18.09 -9.99 2.17
N THR A 82 17.31 -10.98 1.79
CA THR A 82 16.78 -12.02 2.69
C THR A 82 17.08 -13.40 2.13
N LEU A 83 17.42 -14.35 2.99
CA LEU A 83 17.62 -15.75 2.62
C LEU A 83 16.28 -16.49 2.69
N ILE A 84 15.89 -17.14 1.60
CA ILE A 84 14.69 -17.98 1.50
C ILE A 84 15.11 -19.31 0.88
N GLY A 85 14.97 -20.38 1.64
CA GLY A 85 15.56 -21.65 1.27
C GLY A 85 17.10 -21.52 1.14
N LYS A 86 17.62 -21.76 -0.05
CA LYS A 86 19.07 -21.62 -0.36
C LYS A 86 19.39 -20.35 -1.17
N LYS A 87 18.38 -19.57 -1.53
CA LYS A 87 18.52 -18.41 -2.41
C LYS A 87 18.39 -17.10 -1.67
N ARG A 88 19.21 -16.12 -2.08
CA ARG A 88 19.18 -14.76 -1.56
C ARG A 88 18.36 -13.87 -2.48
N TYR A 89 17.42 -13.14 -1.90
CA TYR A 89 16.55 -12.20 -2.60
C TYR A 89 16.78 -10.79 -2.07
N ASN A 90 17.20 -9.88 -2.93
CA ASN A 90 17.18 -8.44 -2.64
C ASN A 90 15.80 -7.84 -2.97
N ALA A 91 15.59 -6.56 -2.66
CA ALA A 91 14.31 -5.89 -2.90
C ALA A 91 13.85 -5.97 -4.36
N ALA A 92 14.76 -5.73 -5.31
CA ALA A 92 14.44 -5.79 -6.74
C ALA A 92 14.02 -7.21 -7.17
N ALA A 93 14.70 -8.25 -6.66
CA ALA A 93 14.35 -9.62 -6.99
C ALA A 93 12.96 -10.02 -6.47
N LEU A 94 12.57 -9.59 -5.26
CA LEU A 94 11.23 -9.84 -4.71
C LEU A 94 10.15 -9.13 -5.51
N VAL A 95 10.34 -7.85 -5.83
CA VAL A 95 9.40 -7.07 -6.66
C VAL A 95 9.26 -7.69 -8.05
N ALA A 96 10.37 -8.15 -8.63
CA ALA A 96 10.38 -8.80 -9.94
C ALA A 96 9.49 -10.06 -10.00
N LEU A 97 9.30 -10.79 -8.90
CA LEU A 97 8.41 -11.96 -8.88
C LEU A 97 6.96 -11.54 -9.17
N ILE A 98 6.49 -10.46 -8.55
CA ILE A 98 5.13 -9.92 -8.76
C ILE A 98 5.00 -9.38 -10.18
N LEU A 99 5.97 -8.60 -10.66
CA LEU A 99 5.95 -8.07 -12.03
C LEU A 99 5.97 -9.17 -13.08
N LYS A 100 6.71 -10.27 -12.86
CA LYS A 100 6.73 -11.46 -13.73
C LYS A 100 5.37 -12.13 -13.78
N GLU A 101 4.70 -12.27 -12.65
CA GLU A 101 3.37 -12.90 -12.59
C GLU A 101 2.35 -12.07 -13.36
N LEU A 102 2.30 -10.74 -13.12
CA LEU A 102 1.45 -9.82 -13.88
C LEU A 102 1.72 -9.93 -15.38
N LYS A 103 3.00 -9.87 -15.78
CA LYS A 103 3.42 -10.00 -17.17
C LYS A 103 2.98 -11.34 -17.78
N SER A 104 3.24 -12.44 -17.06
CA SER A 104 2.88 -13.78 -17.53
C SER A 104 1.37 -13.93 -17.79
N ARG A 105 0.53 -13.43 -16.86
CA ARG A 105 -0.93 -13.43 -17.03
C ARG A 105 -1.35 -12.57 -18.24
N ALA A 106 -0.74 -11.37 -18.40
CA ALA A 106 -1.03 -10.49 -19.52
C ALA A 106 -0.57 -11.06 -20.87
N ASP A 107 0.62 -11.66 -20.92
CA ASP A 107 1.14 -12.31 -22.12
C ASP A 107 0.25 -13.50 -22.57
N LYS A 108 -0.33 -14.24 -21.61
CA LYS A 108 -1.33 -15.29 -21.90
C LYS A 108 -2.60 -14.73 -22.54
N ILE A 109 -3.09 -13.57 -22.05
CA ILE A 109 -4.28 -12.92 -22.61
C ILE A 109 -4.02 -12.41 -24.03
N THR A 110 -2.84 -11.81 -24.26
CA THR A 110 -2.48 -11.25 -25.58
C THR A 110 -2.00 -12.29 -26.58
N GLY A 111 -1.54 -13.46 -26.11
CA GLY A 111 -0.85 -14.47 -26.90
C GLY A 111 0.54 -14.02 -27.38
N GLN A 112 1.12 -12.97 -26.79
CA GLN A 112 2.40 -12.38 -27.18
C GLN A 112 3.23 -12.01 -25.97
N ASN A 113 4.57 -12.08 -26.10
CA ASN A 113 5.50 -11.59 -25.08
C ASN A 113 5.70 -10.07 -25.26
N CYS A 114 5.09 -9.27 -24.39
CA CYS A 114 5.21 -7.82 -24.43
C CYS A 114 6.40 -7.34 -23.58
N HIS A 115 7.28 -6.54 -24.19
CA HIS A 115 8.49 -6.01 -23.53
C HIS A 115 8.37 -4.53 -23.14
N LYS A 116 7.19 -3.91 -23.37
CA LYS A 116 6.95 -2.49 -23.12
C LYS A 116 6.06 -2.29 -21.92
N ALA A 117 6.46 -1.43 -20.99
CA ALA A 117 5.63 -1.07 -19.85
C ALA A 117 5.77 0.41 -19.46
N VAL A 118 4.67 0.95 -18.94
CA VAL A 118 4.67 2.15 -18.10
C VAL A 118 4.35 1.71 -16.68
N ILE A 119 5.28 1.93 -15.77
CA ILE A 119 5.13 1.51 -14.37
C ILE A 119 4.86 2.74 -13.51
N GLY A 120 3.82 2.66 -12.70
CA GLY A 120 3.48 3.66 -11.71
C GLY A 120 4.51 3.72 -10.59
N ARG A 121 4.73 4.93 -10.10
CA ARG A 121 5.44 5.17 -8.85
C ARG A 121 4.68 6.21 -8.04
N PRO A 122 4.73 6.17 -6.70
CA PRO A 122 4.23 7.28 -5.89
C PRO A 122 5.05 8.54 -6.20
N VAL A 123 4.54 9.71 -5.84
CA VAL A 123 5.29 10.97 -5.99
C VAL A 123 6.61 10.88 -5.23
N PHE A 124 6.56 10.35 -4.00
CA PHE A 124 7.72 10.01 -3.20
C PHE A 124 7.61 8.59 -2.63
N PHE A 125 8.66 7.79 -2.77
CA PHE A 125 8.81 6.53 -2.02
C PHE A 125 9.23 6.77 -0.56
N ASP A 126 9.80 7.93 -0.27
CA ASP A 126 10.18 8.39 1.06
C ASP A 126 10.16 9.93 1.00
N ASP A 127 9.25 10.55 1.72
CA ASP A 127 9.00 12.00 1.69
C ASP A 127 10.05 12.80 2.46
N ASP A 128 10.78 12.15 3.38
CA ASP A 128 11.81 12.78 4.20
C ASP A 128 13.22 12.66 3.60
N ASN A 129 13.45 11.73 2.67
CA ASN A 129 14.80 11.41 2.21
C ASN A 129 14.92 11.08 0.71
N MET A 130 15.41 12.06 -0.06
CA MET A 130 15.61 11.94 -1.51
C MET A 130 16.60 10.83 -1.93
N GLN A 131 17.53 10.41 -1.08
CA GLN A 131 18.44 9.31 -1.39
C GLN A 131 17.70 7.98 -1.34
N LYS A 132 16.79 7.81 -0.37
CA LYS A 132 15.94 6.63 -0.28
C LYS A 132 14.93 6.58 -1.43
N ASP A 133 14.38 7.73 -1.84
CA ASP A 133 13.50 7.82 -3.00
C ASP A 133 14.20 7.35 -4.28
N ARG A 134 15.42 7.85 -4.54
CA ARG A 134 16.25 7.42 -5.69
C ARG A 134 16.62 5.94 -5.61
N LEU A 135 16.92 5.43 -4.42
CA LEU A 135 17.20 4.02 -4.21
C LEU A 135 16.00 3.15 -4.59
N ALA A 136 14.79 3.56 -4.17
CA ALA A 136 13.55 2.85 -4.49
C ALA A 136 13.29 2.84 -6.00
N GLN A 137 13.45 3.98 -6.67
CA GLN A 137 13.33 4.09 -8.12
C GLN A 137 14.30 3.13 -8.82
N SER A 138 15.58 3.15 -8.48
CA SER A 138 16.59 2.28 -9.08
C SER A 138 16.31 0.79 -8.86
N ARG A 139 15.79 0.43 -7.67
CA ARG A 139 15.40 -0.96 -7.37
C ARG A 139 14.17 -1.40 -8.18
N LEU A 140 13.21 -0.50 -8.42
CA LEU A 140 12.04 -0.78 -9.23
C LEU A 140 12.41 -0.93 -10.72
N GLU A 141 13.33 -0.10 -11.25
CA GLU A 141 13.90 -0.24 -12.59
C GLU A 141 14.54 -1.61 -12.77
N LYS A 142 15.39 -1.99 -11.83
CA LYS A 142 16.04 -3.30 -11.84
C LYS A 142 15.04 -4.46 -11.73
N ALA A 143 13.96 -4.29 -10.98
CA ALA A 143 12.90 -5.29 -10.89
C ALA A 143 12.18 -5.48 -12.23
N ALA A 144 11.92 -4.40 -12.96
CA ALA A 144 11.32 -4.45 -14.28
C ALA A 144 12.21 -5.17 -15.31
N ASP A 145 13.52 -4.89 -15.29
CA ASP A 145 14.50 -5.62 -16.10
C ASP A 145 14.48 -7.13 -15.81
N ILE A 146 14.55 -7.50 -14.52
CA ILE A 146 14.48 -8.91 -14.09
C ILE A 146 13.16 -9.56 -14.52
N ALA A 147 12.07 -8.79 -14.56
CA ALA A 147 10.76 -9.27 -15.03
C ALA A 147 10.66 -9.45 -16.55
N GLY A 148 11.65 -8.99 -17.30
CA GLY A 148 11.73 -9.14 -18.76
C GLY A 148 11.10 -7.99 -19.55
N PHE A 149 10.99 -6.81 -18.93
CA PHE A 149 10.64 -5.58 -19.64
C PHE A 149 11.92 -4.89 -20.15
N GLU A 150 11.97 -4.56 -21.43
CA GLU A 150 13.13 -3.93 -22.10
C GLU A 150 12.92 -2.42 -22.31
N GLN A 151 11.67 -2.01 -22.46
CA GLN A 151 11.27 -0.62 -22.67
C GLN A 151 10.35 -0.17 -21.55
N VAL A 152 10.94 0.39 -20.50
CA VAL A 152 10.21 0.83 -19.31
C VAL A 152 10.21 2.35 -19.23
N ARG A 153 9.06 2.90 -18.92
CA ARG A 153 8.87 4.30 -18.48
C ARG A 153 8.21 4.32 -17.12
N PHE A 154 8.52 5.36 -16.37
CA PHE A 154 7.88 5.59 -15.08
C PHE A 154 6.99 6.82 -15.15
N GLN A 155 5.87 6.76 -14.45
CA GLN A 155 4.95 7.87 -14.30
C GLN A 155 4.42 7.90 -12.87
N PHE A 156 4.10 9.08 -12.36
CA PHE A 156 3.43 9.20 -11.07
C PHE A 156 2.04 8.58 -11.10
N GLU A 157 1.73 7.77 -10.09
CA GLU A 157 0.45 7.08 -9.94
C GLU A 157 -0.76 8.04 -10.03
N PRO A 158 -0.79 9.21 -9.33
CA PRO A 158 -1.90 10.14 -9.45
C PRO A 158 -2.03 10.75 -10.85
N ILE A 159 -0.95 10.87 -11.62
CA ILE A 159 -1.02 11.28 -13.04
C ILE A 159 -1.65 10.19 -13.89
N GLY A 160 -1.31 8.92 -13.63
CA GLY A 160 -2.01 7.79 -14.23
C GLY A 160 -3.51 7.86 -13.96
N ALA A 161 -3.90 8.01 -12.70
CA ALA A 161 -5.31 8.17 -12.34
C ALA A 161 -6.00 9.33 -13.08
N ALA A 162 -5.33 10.47 -13.20
CA ALA A 162 -5.84 11.63 -13.92
C ALA A 162 -6.14 11.33 -15.39
N PHE A 163 -5.26 10.61 -16.09
CA PHE A 163 -5.49 10.28 -17.50
C PHE A 163 -6.61 9.25 -17.72
N ALA A 164 -6.80 8.34 -16.77
CA ALA A 164 -7.98 7.47 -16.80
C ALA A 164 -9.27 8.31 -16.67
N TYR A 165 -9.29 9.26 -15.75
CA TYR A 165 -10.43 10.15 -15.54
C TYR A 165 -10.69 11.07 -16.75
N GLU A 166 -9.64 11.59 -17.41
CA GLU A 166 -9.76 12.45 -18.59
C GLU A 166 -10.59 11.82 -19.70
N LYS A 167 -10.49 10.49 -19.90
CA LYS A 167 -11.28 9.75 -20.87
C LYS A 167 -12.79 9.82 -20.64
N THR A 168 -13.21 10.18 -19.44
CA THR A 168 -14.63 10.32 -19.07
C THR A 168 -15.14 11.74 -19.18
N LEU A 169 -14.25 12.73 -19.37
CA LEU A 169 -14.61 14.13 -19.43
C LEU A 169 -15.18 14.50 -20.81
N VAL A 170 -16.14 15.43 -20.79
CA VAL A 170 -16.74 16.01 -22.00
C VAL A 170 -16.29 17.46 -22.24
N GLN A 171 -15.65 18.09 -21.26
CA GLN A 171 -15.12 19.45 -21.31
C GLN A 171 -13.88 19.58 -20.45
N LYS A 172 -13.12 20.67 -20.65
CA LYS A 172 -11.96 21.02 -19.85
C LYS A 172 -12.34 21.19 -18.37
N LYS A 173 -11.51 20.65 -17.48
CA LYS A 173 -11.66 20.79 -16.02
C LYS A 173 -10.31 20.88 -15.34
N THR A 174 -10.25 21.66 -14.25
CA THR A 174 -9.20 21.56 -13.25
C THR A 174 -9.58 20.47 -12.25
N VAL A 175 -8.74 19.45 -12.12
CA VAL A 175 -9.05 18.26 -11.33
C VAL A 175 -7.99 18.08 -10.24
N LEU A 176 -8.45 17.93 -9.00
CA LEU A 176 -7.62 17.42 -7.91
C LEU A 176 -7.79 15.91 -7.84
N VAL A 177 -6.73 15.20 -8.12
CA VAL A 177 -6.63 13.73 -7.99
C VAL A 177 -6.00 13.42 -6.66
N ALA A 178 -6.62 12.53 -5.88
CA ALA A 178 -6.06 11.95 -4.67
C ALA A 178 -5.99 10.42 -4.85
N ASP A 179 -4.78 9.91 -4.90
CA ASP A 179 -4.51 8.47 -4.90
C ASP A 179 -4.19 8.01 -3.47
N LEU A 180 -5.14 7.30 -2.87
CA LEU A 180 -5.11 6.88 -1.47
C LEU A 180 -4.85 5.37 -1.42
N GLY A 181 -3.58 5.02 -1.49
CA GLY A 181 -3.10 3.64 -1.50
C GLY A 181 -3.01 2.99 -0.12
N GLY A 182 -2.39 1.81 -0.06
CA GLY A 182 -2.10 1.14 1.21
C GLY A 182 -0.96 1.81 1.98
N GLY A 183 0.08 2.30 1.30
CA GLY A 183 1.28 2.87 1.92
C GLY A 183 1.37 4.39 1.86
N THR A 184 0.81 5.03 0.83
CA THR A 184 0.93 6.46 0.54
C THR A 184 -0.42 7.09 0.23
N THR A 185 -0.47 8.41 0.39
CA THR A 185 -1.52 9.27 -0.14
C THR A 185 -0.86 10.34 -1.01
N ASP A 186 -1.15 10.31 -2.29
CA ASP A 186 -0.55 11.18 -3.30
C ASP A 186 -1.59 12.12 -3.91
N PHE A 187 -1.22 13.40 -4.07
CA PHE A 187 -2.07 14.43 -4.66
C PHE A 187 -1.48 14.96 -5.96
N THR A 188 -2.31 15.18 -6.94
CA THR A 188 -1.95 15.92 -8.15
C THR A 188 -3.12 16.82 -8.56
N CYS A 189 -2.84 18.08 -8.80
CA CYS A 189 -3.80 19.02 -9.37
C CYS A 189 -3.34 19.39 -10.79
N LEU A 190 -4.26 19.26 -11.76
CA LEU A 190 -3.94 19.50 -13.15
C LEU A 190 -5.18 19.90 -13.98
N GLU A 191 -4.92 20.60 -15.10
CA GLU A 191 -5.96 20.83 -16.12
C GLU A 191 -6.08 19.61 -17.03
N LEU A 192 -7.25 19.02 -17.10
CA LEU A 192 -7.62 17.96 -18.03
C LEU A 192 -8.53 18.51 -19.13
N ASP A 193 -8.23 18.16 -20.38
CA ASP A 193 -8.99 18.63 -21.54
C ASP A 193 -9.10 17.48 -22.56
N PRO A 194 -10.32 16.94 -22.80
CA PRO A 194 -10.52 15.86 -23.76
C PRO A 194 -9.99 16.19 -25.17
N ALA A 195 -10.01 17.49 -25.58
CA ALA A 195 -9.46 17.91 -26.87
C ALA A 195 -7.92 17.79 -26.94
N ASN A 196 -7.27 17.67 -25.81
CA ASN A 196 -5.82 17.49 -25.67
C ASN A 196 -5.44 16.04 -25.30
N ALA A 197 -6.41 15.15 -25.17
CA ALA A 197 -6.15 13.74 -24.91
C ALA A 197 -5.24 13.16 -26.01
N GLY A 198 -4.10 12.56 -25.61
CA GLY A 198 -3.12 12.03 -26.55
C GLY A 198 -2.01 12.99 -26.99
N LYS A 199 -2.03 14.27 -26.62
CA LYS A 199 -0.90 15.19 -26.88
C LYS A 199 0.28 14.92 -25.97
N ARG A 200 1.51 14.98 -26.54
CA ARG A 200 2.77 14.56 -25.87
C ARG A 200 3.31 15.53 -24.84
N ASP A 201 3.08 16.84 -24.99
CA ASP A 201 3.60 17.85 -24.09
C ASP A 201 2.45 18.51 -23.32
N ARG A 202 2.39 18.23 -22.02
CA ARG A 202 1.34 18.69 -21.12
C ARG A 202 1.90 19.13 -19.77
N LYS A 203 3.21 19.38 -19.69
CA LYS A 203 3.87 19.82 -18.46
C LYS A 203 3.28 21.11 -17.90
N ASP A 204 2.85 22.01 -18.77
CA ASP A 204 2.20 23.27 -18.44
C ASP A 204 0.80 23.14 -17.83
N LYS A 205 0.23 21.92 -17.86
CA LYS A 205 -1.10 21.62 -17.31
C LYS A 205 -1.05 21.13 -15.85
N PHE A 206 0.13 20.83 -15.35
CA PHE A 206 0.30 20.44 -13.95
C PHE A 206 0.42 21.65 -13.06
N LEU A 207 -0.54 21.80 -12.12
CA LEU A 207 -0.55 22.87 -11.12
C LEU A 207 0.25 22.48 -9.89
N GLY A 208 0.31 21.19 -9.57
CA GLY A 208 1.12 20.66 -8.47
C GLY A 208 1.02 19.15 -8.36
N THR A 209 2.06 18.57 -7.74
CA THR A 209 2.07 17.15 -7.34
C THR A 209 2.82 16.98 -6.03
N GLY A 210 2.36 16.11 -5.15
CA GLY A 210 2.94 15.86 -3.83
C GLY A 210 2.33 14.63 -3.17
N GLY A 211 2.93 14.15 -2.08
CA GLY A 211 2.43 12.97 -1.38
C GLY A 211 2.97 12.87 0.04
N ILE A 212 2.27 12.10 0.85
CA ILE A 212 2.64 11.78 2.23
C ILE A 212 2.63 10.26 2.44
N TYR A 213 3.56 9.77 3.26
CA TYR A 213 3.70 8.35 3.58
C TYR A 213 2.71 7.90 4.66
N ILE A 214 1.41 8.05 4.34
CA ILE A 214 0.26 7.59 5.13
C ILE A 214 -0.74 6.95 4.17
N GLY A 215 -1.23 5.76 4.52
CA GLY A 215 -2.22 5.04 3.73
C GLY A 215 -2.97 4.02 4.60
N GLY A 216 -3.64 3.07 3.97
CA GLY A 216 -4.44 2.04 4.64
C GLY A 216 -3.67 1.20 5.65
N ASP A 217 -2.37 0.94 5.40
CA ASP A 217 -1.50 0.20 6.32
C ASP A 217 -1.27 0.97 7.64
N SER A 218 -1.29 2.32 7.60
CA SER A 218 -1.22 3.16 8.81
C SER A 218 -2.49 3.00 9.65
N PHE A 219 -3.64 2.92 8.99
CA PHE A 219 -4.94 2.70 9.67
C PHE A 219 -5.00 1.31 10.30
N ASP A 220 -4.51 0.28 9.60
CA ASP A 220 -4.42 -1.08 10.13
C ASP A 220 -3.47 -1.15 11.32
N SER A 221 -2.36 -0.42 11.27
CA SER A 221 -1.41 -0.29 12.39
C SER A 221 -2.02 0.40 13.60
N ALA A 222 -2.78 1.47 13.40
CA ALA A 222 -3.50 2.18 14.47
C ALA A 222 -4.58 1.28 15.09
N PHE A 223 -5.33 0.54 14.26
CA PHE A 223 -6.32 -0.41 14.73
C PHE A 223 -5.68 -1.55 15.53
N MET A 224 -4.60 -2.14 15.03
CA MET A 224 -3.84 -3.18 15.74
C MET A 224 -3.34 -2.66 17.09
N TRP A 225 -2.86 -1.40 17.15
CA TRP A 225 -2.41 -0.77 18.38
C TRP A 225 -3.51 -0.64 19.43
N GLU A 226 -4.71 -0.20 19.04
CA GLU A 226 -5.80 0.05 20.00
C GLU A 226 -6.58 -1.23 20.32
N LYS A 227 -6.88 -2.07 19.32
CA LYS A 227 -7.77 -3.21 19.45
C LYS A 227 -7.07 -4.56 19.50
N GLY A 228 -5.94 -4.71 18.82
CA GLY A 228 -5.21 -5.98 18.80
C GLY A 228 -4.25 -6.15 19.99
N THR A 229 -3.37 -5.16 20.22
CA THR A 229 -2.30 -5.31 21.21
C THR A 229 -2.76 -5.56 22.65
N PRO A 230 -3.98 -5.15 23.11
CA PRO A 230 -4.48 -5.54 24.43
C PRO A 230 -4.58 -7.06 24.64
N TYR A 231 -4.87 -7.83 23.58
CA TYR A 231 -4.93 -9.30 23.62
C TYR A 231 -3.54 -9.94 23.68
N PHE A 232 -2.50 -9.18 23.46
CA PHE A 232 -1.10 -9.60 23.45
C PHE A 232 -0.27 -9.03 24.63
N GLY A 233 -0.95 -8.40 25.61
CA GLY A 233 -0.33 -7.95 26.87
C GLY A 233 0.00 -6.46 26.96
N LYS A 234 -0.45 -5.61 26.00
CA LYS A 234 -0.33 -4.15 26.16
C LYS A 234 -1.05 -3.70 27.44
N ASN A 235 -0.39 -2.83 28.22
CA ASN A 235 -0.85 -2.31 29.51
C ASN A 235 -0.86 -3.33 30.67
N THR A 236 -0.36 -4.55 30.46
CA THR A 236 -0.19 -5.51 31.57
C THR A 236 0.93 -5.07 32.52
N LEU A 237 0.73 -5.31 33.79
CA LEU A 237 1.74 -5.07 34.84
C LEU A 237 2.60 -6.33 35.04
N TYR A 238 3.89 -6.15 35.24
CA TYR A 238 4.79 -7.23 35.65
C TYR A 238 5.56 -6.86 36.90
N LYS A 239 5.90 -7.85 37.69
CA LYS A 239 6.56 -7.70 38.99
C LYS A 239 8.07 -7.50 38.78
N VAL A 240 8.63 -6.44 39.35
CA VAL A 240 10.06 -6.13 39.33
C VAL A 240 10.74 -6.26 40.69
N GLY A 241 9.97 -6.56 41.75
CA GLY A 241 10.43 -6.76 43.10
C GLY A 241 9.30 -6.87 44.12
N PRO A 242 9.57 -7.06 45.38
CA PRO A 242 8.54 -7.16 46.42
C PRO A 242 7.62 -5.93 46.42
N GLY A 243 6.33 -6.12 46.07
CA GLY A 243 5.32 -5.07 46.04
C GLY A 243 5.54 -4.00 44.94
N LYS A 244 6.47 -4.20 44.00
CA LYS A 244 6.75 -3.25 42.91
C LYS A 244 6.35 -3.85 41.56
N TYR A 245 5.53 -3.11 40.81
CA TYR A 245 5.05 -3.46 39.49
C TYR A 245 5.34 -2.34 38.48
N LEU A 246 5.67 -2.69 37.26
CA LEU A 246 5.82 -1.77 36.14
C LEU A 246 4.91 -2.24 34.99
N THR A 247 4.52 -1.30 34.15
CA THR A 247 3.83 -1.62 32.90
C THR A 247 4.85 -2.10 31.87
N VAL A 248 4.50 -3.14 31.12
CA VAL A 248 5.33 -3.63 30.03
C VAL A 248 5.57 -2.51 29.00
N PRO A 249 6.81 -2.31 28.54
CA PRO A 249 7.16 -1.22 27.66
C PRO A 249 6.35 -1.21 26.38
N LYS A 250 5.76 -0.06 26.03
CA LYS A 250 4.97 0.12 24.81
C LYS A 250 5.75 -0.17 23.54
N SER A 251 7.07 0.01 23.56
CA SER A 251 7.97 -0.28 22.44
C SER A 251 7.93 -1.74 21.99
N LEU A 252 7.66 -2.69 22.90
CA LEU A 252 7.46 -4.09 22.55
C LEU A 252 6.30 -4.25 21.55
N PHE A 253 5.18 -3.58 21.82
CA PHE A 253 3.96 -3.72 21.02
C PHE A 253 3.99 -2.91 19.71
N SER A 254 4.80 -1.86 19.61
CA SER A 254 4.91 -1.08 18.38
C SER A 254 5.39 -1.91 17.17
N ASN A 255 6.18 -2.95 17.42
CA ASN A 255 6.67 -3.84 16.36
C ASN A 255 5.60 -4.82 15.85
N ILE A 256 4.64 -5.24 16.69
CA ILE A 256 3.53 -6.09 16.21
C ILE A 256 2.44 -5.30 15.49
N CYS A 257 2.45 -3.97 15.59
CA CYS A 257 1.53 -3.11 14.84
C CYS A 257 1.99 -2.87 13.40
N SER A 258 3.12 -3.40 12.99
CA SER A 258 3.65 -3.25 11.64
C SER A 258 4.01 -4.63 11.09
N TRP A 259 3.26 -5.07 10.09
CA TRP A 259 3.42 -6.38 9.48
C TRP A 259 4.88 -6.72 9.14
N ASP A 260 5.58 -5.77 8.55
CA ASP A 260 6.95 -5.92 8.09
C ASP A 260 7.99 -6.04 9.23
N LYS A 261 7.61 -5.63 10.45
CA LYS A 261 8.44 -5.72 11.65
C LYS A 261 8.22 -6.99 12.47
N MET A 262 7.24 -7.84 12.11
CA MET A 262 6.98 -9.10 12.82
C MET A 262 8.21 -10.00 12.93
N ASN A 263 9.10 -9.96 11.93
CA ASN A 263 10.36 -10.71 11.98
C ASN A 263 11.31 -10.28 13.11
N PHE A 264 11.11 -9.10 13.70
CA PHE A 264 11.89 -8.62 14.85
C PHE A 264 11.79 -9.59 16.03
N PHE A 265 10.66 -10.27 16.17
CA PHE A 265 10.40 -11.19 17.28
C PHE A 265 11.10 -12.56 17.14
N ASN A 266 11.72 -12.87 16.00
CA ASN A 266 12.46 -14.13 15.81
C ASN A 266 13.80 -14.18 16.56
N GLY A 267 14.24 -13.04 17.14
CA GLY A 267 15.48 -12.97 17.92
C GLY A 267 15.36 -13.66 19.28
N VAL A 268 16.33 -14.51 19.62
CA VAL A 268 16.36 -15.27 20.91
C VAL A 268 16.22 -14.34 22.13
N ARG A 269 16.82 -13.15 22.08
CA ARG A 269 16.77 -12.17 23.20
C ARG A 269 15.34 -11.67 23.43
N ILE A 270 14.62 -11.32 22.37
CA ILE A 270 13.27 -10.77 22.50
C ILE A 270 12.27 -11.86 22.95
N LYS A 271 12.45 -13.10 22.49
CA LYS A 271 11.63 -14.24 22.95
C LYS A 271 11.79 -14.45 24.46
N ARG A 272 13.01 -14.44 24.96
CA ARG A 272 13.26 -14.53 26.41
C ARG A 272 12.63 -13.37 27.18
N GLU A 273 12.74 -12.15 26.67
CA GLU A 273 12.12 -10.98 27.29
C GLU A 273 10.60 -11.14 27.39
N ILE A 274 9.94 -11.69 26.39
CA ILE A 274 8.49 -11.96 26.42
C ILE A 274 8.15 -13.10 27.40
N GLU A 275 8.98 -14.14 27.48
CA GLU A 275 8.85 -15.21 28.49
C GLU A 275 9.00 -14.67 29.91
N ASP A 276 9.93 -13.75 30.16
CA ASP A 276 10.11 -13.07 31.44
C ASP A 276 8.87 -12.24 31.79
N TYR A 277 8.30 -11.49 30.86
CA TYR A 277 7.05 -10.76 31.11
C TYR A 277 5.90 -11.71 31.43
N TYR A 278 5.79 -12.85 30.73
CA TYR A 278 4.79 -13.87 31.04
C TYR A 278 4.95 -14.38 32.50
N TYR A 279 6.16 -14.76 32.89
CA TYR A 279 6.44 -15.29 34.22
C TYR A 279 6.21 -14.25 35.33
N PHE A 280 6.69 -13.01 35.13
CA PHE A 280 6.59 -11.95 36.11
C PHE A 280 5.25 -11.21 36.12
N SER A 281 4.32 -11.54 35.24
CA SER A 281 2.94 -11.08 35.24
C SER A 281 1.93 -12.10 35.82
N ASP A 282 2.41 -13.00 36.67
CA ASP A 282 1.61 -14.10 37.23
C ASP A 282 1.03 -15.01 36.15
N ASN A 283 1.75 -15.23 35.05
CA ASN A 283 1.38 -16.02 33.87
C ASN A 283 0.12 -15.46 33.15
N ASP A 284 0.04 -14.15 33.00
CA ASP A 284 -1.06 -13.50 32.26
C ASP A 284 -1.20 -14.14 30.86
N PRO A 285 -2.38 -14.73 30.53
CA PRO A 285 -2.61 -15.46 29.28
C PRO A 285 -2.39 -14.61 28.03
N LYS A 286 -2.41 -13.28 28.12
CA LYS A 286 -2.12 -12.37 27.01
C LYS A 286 -0.70 -12.53 26.48
N PHE A 287 0.29 -12.77 27.36
CA PHE A 287 1.64 -13.05 26.89
C PHE A 287 1.78 -14.44 26.26
N LYS A 288 0.97 -15.41 26.70
CA LYS A 288 0.88 -16.68 26.01
C LYS A 288 0.33 -16.50 24.58
N ASN A 289 -0.66 -15.60 24.41
CA ASN A 289 -1.14 -15.23 23.08
C ASN A 289 -0.03 -14.59 22.24
N LEU A 290 0.80 -13.69 22.82
CA LEU A 290 1.91 -13.07 22.13
C LEU A 290 2.98 -14.11 21.70
N ILE A 291 3.33 -15.04 22.58
CA ILE A 291 4.24 -16.15 22.27
C ILE A 291 3.68 -16.97 21.10
N THR A 292 2.42 -17.36 21.16
CA THR A 292 1.76 -18.13 20.08
C THR A 292 1.71 -17.34 18.77
N LEU A 293 1.38 -16.04 18.82
CA LEU A 293 1.40 -15.15 17.64
C LEU A 293 2.75 -15.20 16.91
N ILE A 294 3.85 -15.21 17.69
CA ILE A 294 5.22 -15.19 17.17
C ILE A 294 5.63 -16.59 16.68
N ASP A 295 5.46 -17.62 17.51
CA ASP A 295 5.97 -18.97 17.24
C ASP A 295 5.23 -19.64 16.08
N GLU A 296 3.94 -19.37 15.92
CA GLU A 296 3.12 -19.88 14.84
C GLU A 296 3.01 -18.93 13.64
N ASN A 297 3.74 -17.79 13.64
CA ASN A 297 3.72 -16.77 12.57
C ASN A 297 2.31 -16.23 12.24
N LEU A 298 1.43 -16.09 13.23
CA LEU A 298 0.03 -15.73 13.03
C LEU A 298 -0.21 -14.25 12.69
N GLY A 299 0.82 -13.43 12.61
CA GLY A 299 0.71 -11.99 12.36
C GLY A 299 -0.12 -11.65 11.14
N TYR A 300 0.11 -12.34 10.00
CA TYR A 300 -0.68 -12.11 8.79
C TYR A 300 -2.17 -12.35 9.01
N SER A 301 -2.54 -13.44 9.66
CA SER A 301 -3.94 -13.78 9.84
C SER A 301 -4.69 -12.81 10.76
N VAL A 302 -3.99 -12.24 11.76
CA VAL A 302 -4.55 -11.16 12.60
C VAL A 302 -4.74 -9.89 11.78
N PHE A 303 -3.75 -9.48 10.99
CA PHE A 303 -3.88 -8.30 10.10
C PHE A 303 -4.95 -8.51 9.03
N HIS A 304 -5.11 -9.71 8.52
CA HIS A 304 -6.20 -10.02 7.59
C HIS A 304 -7.58 -9.84 8.25
N ALA A 305 -7.75 -10.26 9.52
CA ALA A 305 -8.98 -10.00 10.25
C ALA A 305 -9.25 -8.50 10.45
N ILE A 306 -8.21 -7.69 10.72
CA ILE A 306 -8.29 -6.23 10.78
C ILE A 306 -8.73 -5.65 9.43
N GLU A 307 -8.12 -6.08 8.33
CA GLU A 307 -8.45 -5.64 6.98
C GLU A 307 -9.90 -5.96 6.61
N GLN A 308 -10.39 -7.16 6.95
CA GLN A 308 -11.80 -7.54 6.75
C GLN A 308 -12.77 -6.67 7.57
N THR A 309 -12.41 -6.34 8.82
CA THR A 309 -13.17 -5.42 9.66
C THR A 309 -13.24 -4.02 9.01
N LYS A 310 -12.12 -3.49 8.55
CA LYS A 310 -12.03 -2.20 7.84
C LYS A 310 -12.87 -2.18 6.56
N ILE A 311 -12.79 -3.22 5.73
CA ILE A 311 -13.57 -3.35 4.50
C ILE A 311 -15.08 -3.36 4.82
N THR A 312 -15.48 -4.08 5.85
CA THR A 312 -16.89 -4.14 6.31
C THR A 312 -17.36 -2.76 6.78
N LEU A 313 -16.57 -2.04 7.57
CA LEU A 313 -16.86 -0.68 8.03
C LEU A 313 -16.91 0.36 6.91
N SER A 314 -16.34 0.07 5.74
CA SER A 314 -16.50 0.97 4.58
C SER A 314 -17.93 1.00 4.04
N ASN A 315 -18.77 0.03 4.41
CA ASN A 315 -20.15 -0.12 3.92
C ASN A 315 -21.20 -0.22 5.03
N LEU A 316 -20.80 -0.59 6.25
CA LEU A 316 -21.68 -0.81 7.40
C LEU A 316 -21.24 0.03 8.59
N ASN A 317 -22.21 0.36 9.48
CA ASN A 317 -21.93 1.14 10.69
C ASN A 317 -21.24 0.34 11.80
N THR A 318 -21.31 -0.98 11.74
CA THR A 318 -20.62 -1.88 12.65
C THR A 318 -20.00 -3.05 11.91
N ALA A 319 -18.92 -3.59 12.45
CA ALA A 319 -18.26 -4.77 11.91
C ALA A 319 -17.66 -5.63 13.02
N PRO A 320 -17.69 -6.96 12.86
CA PRO A 320 -17.02 -7.83 13.80
C PRO A 320 -15.50 -7.80 13.59
N PHE A 321 -14.74 -7.63 14.68
CA PHE A 321 -13.33 -7.97 14.73
C PHE A 321 -13.19 -9.32 15.39
N ARG A 322 -13.14 -10.39 14.58
CA ARG A 322 -13.10 -11.77 15.04
C ARG A 322 -11.82 -12.45 14.61
N TYR A 323 -11.15 -13.07 15.56
CA TYR A 323 -10.00 -13.92 15.31
C TYR A 323 -10.00 -15.07 16.32
N SER A 324 -9.93 -16.31 15.84
CA SER A 324 -9.88 -17.50 16.69
C SER A 324 -8.89 -18.48 16.09
N ARG A 325 -7.73 -18.64 16.74
CA ARG A 325 -6.72 -19.62 16.36
C ARG A 325 -5.83 -19.95 17.55
N SER A 326 -5.52 -21.25 17.70
CA SER A 326 -4.73 -21.78 18.82
C SER A 326 -5.32 -21.34 20.16
N ASN A 327 -4.60 -20.60 20.98
CA ASN A 327 -5.09 -20.02 22.23
C ASN A 327 -5.51 -18.55 22.09
N ILE A 328 -5.44 -17.96 20.90
CA ILE A 328 -5.80 -16.56 20.67
C ILE A 328 -7.27 -16.51 20.27
N GLU A 329 -8.06 -15.77 21.05
CA GLU A 329 -9.46 -15.53 20.74
C GLU A 329 -9.77 -14.04 20.90
N ILE A 330 -10.25 -13.43 19.81
CA ILE A 330 -10.69 -12.03 19.74
C ILE A 330 -12.11 -12.04 19.19
N ASN A 331 -13.03 -11.41 19.89
CA ASN A 331 -14.42 -11.28 19.46
C ASN A 331 -14.97 -9.95 19.96
N GLU A 332 -14.86 -8.93 19.13
CA GLU A 332 -15.38 -7.58 19.40
C GLU A 332 -16.29 -7.14 18.26
N GLU A 333 -17.26 -6.30 18.57
CA GLU A 333 -18.07 -5.56 17.61
C GLU A 333 -17.53 -4.12 17.59
N ILE A 334 -17.10 -3.64 16.43
CA ILE A 334 -16.49 -2.33 16.27
C ILE A 334 -17.49 -1.41 15.57
N SER A 335 -17.79 -0.25 16.14
CA SER A 335 -18.58 0.76 15.45
C SER A 335 -17.72 1.62 14.51
N ILE A 336 -18.37 2.25 13.53
CA ILE A 336 -17.68 3.16 12.62
C ILE A 336 -17.10 4.37 13.37
N GLU A 337 -17.81 4.89 14.38
CA GLU A 337 -17.35 6.01 15.20
C GLU A 337 -16.10 5.64 16.01
N GLU A 338 -16.05 4.44 16.54
CA GLU A 338 -14.88 3.92 17.25
C GLU A 338 -13.68 3.80 16.29
N TYR A 339 -13.90 3.22 15.12
CA TYR A 339 -12.87 3.09 14.11
C TYR A 339 -12.34 4.45 13.63
N GLU A 340 -13.25 5.40 13.33
CA GLU A 340 -12.87 6.75 12.93
C GLU A 340 -12.09 7.48 14.03
N GLY A 341 -12.43 7.24 15.31
CA GLY A 341 -11.66 7.72 16.45
C GLY A 341 -10.23 7.18 16.47
N ILE A 342 -10.05 5.87 16.18
CA ILE A 342 -8.73 5.21 16.14
C ILE A 342 -7.85 5.82 15.04
N ILE A 343 -8.38 6.03 13.84
CA ILE A 343 -7.61 6.51 12.69
C ILE A 343 -7.53 8.04 12.60
N SER A 344 -8.21 8.77 13.50
CA SER A 344 -8.39 10.23 13.42
C SER A 344 -7.08 11.01 13.26
N ARG A 345 -6.02 10.59 13.96
CA ARG A 345 -4.70 11.23 13.88
C ARG A 345 -4.11 11.17 12.46
N ASP A 346 -4.23 10.04 11.79
CA ASP A 346 -3.70 9.87 10.44
C ASP A 346 -4.58 10.61 9.42
N VAL A 347 -5.90 10.64 9.61
CA VAL A 347 -6.83 11.44 8.79
C VAL A 347 -6.53 12.93 8.91
N ILE A 348 -6.26 13.44 10.13
CA ILE A 348 -5.85 14.84 10.35
C ILE A 348 -4.54 15.13 9.60
N ARG A 349 -3.54 14.26 9.68
CA ARG A 349 -2.27 14.45 8.97
C ARG A 349 -2.44 14.48 7.46
N ILE A 350 -3.34 13.66 6.90
CA ILE A 350 -3.69 13.72 5.48
C ILE A 350 -4.35 15.06 5.15
N SER A 351 -5.27 15.54 6.00
CA SER A 351 -5.91 16.83 5.84
C SER A 351 -4.93 18.00 5.87
N ASP A 352 -4.04 18.03 6.87
CA ASP A 352 -3.02 19.07 7.02
C ASP A 352 -2.06 19.10 5.81
N TYR A 353 -1.69 17.91 5.32
CA TYR A 353 -0.86 17.81 4.13
C TYR A 353 -1.59 18.31 2.87
N LEU A 354 -2.88 18.01 2.71
CA LEU A 354 -3.69 18.53 1.60
C LEU A 354 -3.71 20.07 1.62
N ASP A 355 -3.89 20.67 2.80
CA ASP A 355 -3.86 22.13 2.96
C ASP A 355 -2.51 22.73 2.59
N GLN A 356 -1.44 22.11 3.07
CA GLN A 356 -0.07 22.48 2.72
C GLN A 356 0.19 22.34 1.21
N PHE A 357 -0.27 21.24 0.60
CA PHE A 357 -0.16 20.99 -0.83
C PHE A 357 -0.83 22.10 -1.66
N LEU A 358 -2.08 22.46 -1.33
CA LEU A 358 -2.81 23.52 -2.01
C LEU A 358 -2.10 24.87 -1.85
N ALA A 359 -1.72 25.23 -0.63
CA ALA A 359 -1.03 26.48 -0.34
C ALA A 359 0.33 26.61 -1.04
N THR A 360 1.14 25.54 -1.00
CA THR A 360 2.49 25.53 -1.60
C THR A 360 2.45 25.70 -3.11
N ASN A 361 1.40 25.19 -3.76
CA ASN A 361 1.23 25.25 -5.21
C ASN A 361 0.39 26.45 -5.65
N GLY A 362 -0.08 27.31 -4.74
CA GLY A 362 -0.93 28.46 -5.05
C GLY A 362 -2.30 28.07 -5.64
N ILE A 363 -2.81 26.89 -5.29
CA ILE A 363 -4.06 26.36 -5.80
C ILE A 363 -5.19 26.81 -4.88
N ASN A 364 -6.13 27.60 -5.41
CA ASN A 364 -7.33 27.95 -4.67
C ASN A 364 -8.37 26.83 -4.82
N THR A 365 -9.10 26.54 -3.75
CA THR A 365 -10.18 25.53 -3.78
C THR A 365 -11.26 25.88 -4.80
N GLN A 366 -11.49 27.18 -5.06
CA GLN A 366 -12.47 27.68 -6.04
C GLN A 366 -12.06 27.39 -7.51
N ASP A 367 -10.78 27.15 -7.77
CA ASP A 367 -10.26 26.87 -9.11
C ASP A 367 -10.37 25.38 -9.47
N ILE A 368 -10.82 24.55 -8.53
CA ILE A 368 -10.97 23.09 -8.70
C ILE A 368 -12.40 22.78 -9.15
N ASP A 369 -12.56 22.21 -10.34
CA ASP A 369 -13.86 21.84 -10.91
C ASP A 369 -14.32 20.43 -10.50
N SER A 370 -13.39 19.56 -10.11
CA SER A 370 -13.71 18.16 -9.82
C SER A 370 -12.66 17.52 -8.92
N LEU A 371 -13.12 16.64 -8.03
CA LEU A 371 -12.28 15.75 -7.26
C LEU A 371 -12.33 14.34 -7.88
N PHE A 372 -11.19 13.69 -7.97
CA PHE A 372 -11.10 12.29 -8.37
C PHE A 372 -10.32 11.51 -7.32
N LEU A 373 -11.03 10.62 -6.61
CA LEU A 373 -10.42 9.75 -5.60
C LEU A 373 -10.19 8.35 -6.18
N THR A 374 -9.00 7.80 -5.95
CA THR A 374 -8.63 6.44 -6.32
C THR A 374 -7.88 5.75 -5.18
N GLY A 375 -7.58 4.46 -5.33
CA GLY A 375 -6.96 3.64 -4.30
C GLY A 375 -7.97 3.12 -3.25
N GLY A 376 -7.66 1.97 -2.63
CA GLY A 376 -8.57 1.29 -1.70
C GLY A 376 -8.93 2.11 -0.45
N THR A 377 -8.01 2.94 0.02
CA THR A 377 -8.21 3.80 1.20
C THR A 377 -9.21 4.93 0.94
N SER A 378 -9.47 5.28 -0.32
CA SER A 378 -10.52 6.23 -0.70
C SER A 378 -11.94 5.78 -0.35
N LEU A 379 -12.14 4.49 -0.06
CA LEU A 379 -13.42 3.92 0.34
C LEU A 379 -13.73 4.11 1.83
N VAL A 380 -12.75 4.47 2.64
CA VAL A 380 -12.92 4.70 4.07
C VAL A 380 -13.81 5.94 4.30
N PRO A 381 -14.92 5.83 5.08
CA PRO A 381 -15.87 6.92 5.26
C PRO A 381 -15.24 8.22 5.77
N ALA A 382 -14.35 8.15 6.76
CA ALA A 382 -13.63 9.32 7.29
C ALA A 382 -12.86 10.08 6.19
N ILE A 383 -12.24 9.38 5.25
CA ILE A 383 -11.54 9.98 4.11
C ILE A 383 -12.54 10.66 3.16
N ARG A 384 -13.63 9.98 2.81
CA ARG A 384 -14.67 10.59 1.95
C ARG A 384 -15.28 11.84 2.58
N ASN A 385 -15.51 11.79 3.90
CA ASN A 385 -16.05 12.92 4.66
C ASN A 385 -15.06 14.09 4.73
N LEU A 386 -13.76 13.83 4.85
CA LEU A 386 -12.71 14.85 4.77
C LEU A 386 -12.81 15.64 3.46
N PHE A 387 -12.85 14.96 2.31
CA PHE A 387 -12.96 15.63 1.01
C PHE A 387 -14.31 16.33 0.83
N LYS A 388 -15.43 15.73 1.22
CA LYS A 388 -16.76 16.35 1.14
C LYS A 388 -16.87 17.60 1.99
N SER A 389 -16.32 17.58 3.19
CA SER A 389 -16.35 18.76 4.07
C SER A 389 -15.45 19.89 3.59
N ARG A 390 -14.30 19.54 2.97
CA ARG A 390 -13.34 20.52 2.46
C ARG A 390 -13.78 21.14 1.15
N PHE A 391 -14.50 20.40 0.32
CA PHE A 391 -14.95 20.78 -1.02
C PHE A 391 -16.45 20.52 -1.19
N PRO A 392 -17.33 21.20 -0.44
CA PRO A 392 -18.76 20.84 -0.37
C PRO A 392 -19.48 20.99 -1.71
N GLU A 393 -19.07 21.94 -2.54
CA GLU A 393 -19.70 22.23 -3.84
C GLU A 393 -19.06 21.50 -5.02
N ILE A 394 -17.93 20.79 -4.79
CA ILE A 394 -17.18 20.17 -5.88
C ILE A 394 -17.60 18.69 -6.02
N PRO A 395 -17.95 18.24 -7.25
CA PRO A 395 -18.29 16.85 -7.48
C PRO A 395 -17.14 15.90 -7.10
N LEU A 396 -17.44 14.95 -6.22
CA LEU A 396 -16.53 13.89 -5.84
C LEU A 396 -16.76 12.67 -6.73
N ASN A 397 -15.83 12.42 -7.63
CA ASN A 397 -15.83 11.29 -8.53
C ASN A 397 -14.87 10.21 -8.01
N SER A 398 -15.20 8.97 -8.31
CA SER A 398 -14.31 7.83 -8.04
C SER A 398 -14.27 6.95 -9.29
N GLY A 399 -13.09 6.45 -9.63
CA GLY A 399 -12.93 5.44 -10.66
C GLY A 399 -13.10 4.03 -10.12
N ASP A 400 -12.79 3.03 -10.96
CA ASP A 400 -12.47 1.70 -10.45
C ASP A 400 -11.17 1.82 -9.64
N ASN A 401 -11.31 1.74 -8.33
CA ASN A 401 -10.26 2.12 -7.36
C ASN A 401 -8.97 1.27 -7.48
N PHE A 402 -9.02 0.16 -8.19
CA PHE A 402 -7.88 -0.74 -8.35
C PHE A 402 -7.27 -0.75 -9.75
N ILE A 403 -7.99 -0.27 -10.77
CA ILE A 403 -7.55 -0.35 -12.18
C ILE A 403 -7.31 1.03 -12.78
N SER A 404 -7.90 2.09 -12.24
CA SER A 404 -7.83 3.43 -12.81
C SER A 404 -6.39 3.91 -13.05
N VAL A 405 -5.50 3.69 -12.08
CA VAL A 405 -4.08 4.05 -12.19
C VAL A 405 -3.43 3.28 -13.34
N ALA A 406 -3.58 1.94 -13.37
CA ALA A 406 -2.99 1.10 -14.41
C ALA A 406 -3.51 1.45 -15.81
N ASN A 407 -4.82 1.73 -15.96
CA ASN A 407 -5.41 2.20 -17.21
C ASN A 407 -4.79 3.52 -17.68
N GLY A 408 -4.69 4.49 -16.79
CA GLY A 408 -4.12 5.78 -17.12
C GLY A 408 -2.64 5.71 -17.42
N LEU A 409 -1.89 4.86 -16.73
CA LEU A 409 -0.48 4.59 -17.04
C LEU A 409 -0.34 4.01 -18.47
N ALA A 410 -1.21 3.09 -18.85
CA ALA A 410 -1.23 2.55 -20.20
C ALA A 410 -1.57 3.62 -21.26
N TYR A 411 -2.54 4.51 -20.99
CA TYR A 411 -2.83 5.65 -21.86
C TYR A 411 -1.69 6.67 -21.92
N SER A 412 -0.96 6.86 -20.83
CA SER A 412 0.13 7.86 -20.72
C SER A 412 1.42 7.45 -21.42
N GLY A 413 1.58 6.19 -21.81
CA GLY A 413 2.83 5.61 -22.29
C GLY A 413 3.56 6.32 -23.41
N TYR A 414 2.85 7.16 -24.14
CA TYR A 414 3.38 7.96 -25.26
C TYR A 414 3.45 9.47 -24.97
N LEU A 415 2.91 9.92 -23.82
CA LEU A 415 2.64 11.33 -23.58
C LEU A 415 3.82 12.07 -22.97
N PHE A 416 4.72 11.38 -22.28
CA PHE A 416 5.83 12.02 -21.55
C PHE A 416 7.17 11.35 -21.82
N ASN A 417 8.16 12.18 -22.11
CA ASN A 417 9.56 11.73 -22.19
C ASN A 417 10.26 11.76 -20.82
N GLU A 418 9.76 12.57 -19.88
CA GLU A 418 10.31 12.76 -18.54
C GLU A 418 9.20 12.96 -17.51
N LEU A 419 9.40 12.49 -16.29
CA LEU A 419 8.54 12.80 -15.16
C LEU A 419 8.58 14.31 -14.86
N PRO A 420 7.43 14.95 -14.54
CA PRO A 420 7.48 16.30 -13.99
C PRO A 420 8.25 16.24 -12.65
N PRO A 421 9.12 17.26 -12.37
CA PRO A 421 9.80 17.28 -11.09
C PRO A 421 8.78 17.36 -9.97
N PRO A 422 8.87 16.51 -8.94
CA PRO A 422 8.04 16.68 -7.73
C PRO A 422 8.41 18.00 -7.07
N ASN A 423 7.45 18.70 -6.52
CA ASN A 423 7.73 19.85 -5.68
C ASN A 423 8.57 19.34 -4.49
N LYS A 424 9.70 20.00 -4.25
CA LYS A 424 10.61 19.60 -3.18
C LYS A 424 9.83 19.54 -1.85
N PRO A 425 9.94 18.45 -1.08
CA PRO A 425 9.53 18.51 0.30
C PRO A 425 10.33 19.64 0.94
N HIS A 426 9.67 20.44 1.77
CA HIS A 426 10.36 21.51 2.48
C HIS A 426 11.47 20.88 3.32
N SER A 427 12.72 21.02 2.83
CA SER A 427 13.88 20.79 3.63
C SER A 427 13.98 21.92 4.65
N GLU A 428 13.95 21.56 5.91
CA GLU A 428 14.62 22.19 7.02
C GLU A 428 14.45 23.74 7.16
N LYS A 429 13.64 24.09 8.14
CA LYS A 429 14.04 25.14 9.09
C LYS A 429 13.99 24.60 10.50
#